data_f56839f8ca6e61b267762efe9bb38d24
#
_entry.id   f56839f8ca6e61b267762efe9bb38d24
#
_cell.length_a   1.000
_cell.length_b   1.000
_cell.length_c   1.000
_cell.angle_alpha   90.00
_cell.angle_beta   90.00
_cell.angle_gamma   90.00
#
_symmetry.space_group_name_H-M   'P 1'
#
loop_
_entity.id
_entity.type
_entity.pdbx_description
1 polymer ?
#
loop_
_entity_poly.entity_id
_entity_poly.type
_entity_poly.pdbx_seq_one_letter_code
_entity_poly.pdbx_strand_id
1 'polypeptide(L)'
;KDYPAAERYYQQTLRMDSGNTNAVRGLANIYRQQSPEKAEAFIASLSASQRRSIDDIERSLQNDRLAQQAEALENQGKWAQAAALQRQRLALAPGSVWITYRLSQDLWQAGQRSQADTLMRNLAQQKPNDPEQVYAYGLYLSGHDQDRAALAHINSLPRAQWNNNIQELVNRLQSDQVLETANRLRESGKEAEAEAMLRQQPPSTRIDLTLADWAQQRRDYTAARAAYQNVLTREPTNADAILGLTEVDIAAGDTAAARSQLAKLPATDNASLNTQRRVALAQSQLGDTAAAQQTFNKLIPQAKSQPPSMESAMVLRDGAKFEAQAGDPKQALETYKDAMVASGVTTTRPQDNDTFTRLTRNDEKDDWLKRGVRSDAADLYRQQDLNVTLGHDYWGSSGTGGYSDLKAHTTMLQVDAPYSDGRMFFRSDFVNMNVGSFSTNADGKWDDNWGTCTLQDCSGNR
;
A
#
# COMPACT_ATOMS: atom_id res chain seq x y z
N LYS A 1 38.85 19.88 -16.87
CA LYS A 1 38.98 19.58 -18.33
C LYS A 1 38.50 20.80 -19.09
N ASP A 2 39.37 21.38 -19.90
CA ASP A 2 39.05 22.58 -20.69
C ASP A 2 38.49 22.16 -22.06
N TYR A 3 37.19 21.87 -22.10
CA TYR A 3 36.55 21.46 -23.33
C TYR A 3 36.51 22.56 -24.42
N PRO A 4 36.30 23.83 -24.11
CA PRO A 4 36.35 24.88 -25.13
C PRO A 4 37.74 25.00 -25.82
N ALA A 5 38.82 24.87 -25.07
CA ALA A 5 40.17 24.90 -25.64
C ALA A 5 40.42 23.68 -26.50
N ALA A 6 40.00 22.49 -26.03
CA ALA A 6 40.13 21.23 -26.79
C ALA A 6 39.32 21.29 -28.10
N GLU A 7 38.13 21.85 -28.08
CA GLU A 7 37.26 22.03 -29.25
C GLU A 7 37.96 22.91 -30.30
N ARG A 8 38.47 24.05 -29.88
CA ARG A 8 39.19 24.98 -30.79
C ARG A 8 40.40 24.31 -31.41
N TYR A 9 41.17 23.58 -30.63
CA TYR A 9 42.34 22.86 -31.08
C TYR A 9 41.99 21.80 -32.14
N TYR A 10 40.99 21.00 -31.90
CA TYR A 10 40.55 19.99 -32.85
C TYR A 10 39.95 20.60 -34.13
N GLN A 11 39.21 21.70 -34.02
CA GLN A 11 38.69 22.44 -35.19
C GLN A 11 39.84 22.97 -36.07
N GLN A 12 40.85 23.52 -35.43
CA GLN A 12 42.03 23.99 -36.14
C GLN A 12 42.77 22.85 -36.82
N THR A 13 42.95 21.73 -36.16
CA THR A 13 43.59 20.53 -36.72
C THR A 13 42.84 20.05 -37.96
N LEU A 14 41.52 20.02 -37.95
CA LEU A 14 40.70 19.62 -39.11
C LEU A 14 40.78 20.59 -40.28
N ARG A 15 41.00 21.88 -40.03
CA ARG A 15 41.22 22.84 -41.09
C ARG A 15 42.57 22.60 -41.81
N MET A 16 43.54 22.16 -41.09
CA MET A 16 44.88 21.89 -41.63
C MET A 16 44.95 20.48 -42.26
N ASP A 17 44.30 19.49 -41.65
CA ASP A 17 44.23 18.11 -42.09
C ASP A 17 42.82 17.55 -41.87
N SER A 18 42.00 17.61 -42.90
CA SER A 18 40.62 17.13 -42.86
C SER A 18 40.46 15.61 -42.66
N GLY A 19 41.56 14.87 -42.89
CA GLY A 19 41.62 13.41 -42.69
C GLY A 19 42.08 13.01 -41.30
N ASN A 20 42.30 13.95 -40.38
CA ASN A 20 42.82 13.62 -39.05
C ASN A 20 41.73 12.97 -38.19
N THR A 21 41.85 11.66 -38.02
CA THR A 21 40.88 10.82 -37.31
C THR A 21 40.77 11.20 -35.83
N ASN A 22 41.92 11.55 -35.20
CA ASN A 22 41.88 11.93 -33.78
C ASN A 22 41.11 13.23 -33.55
N ALA A 23 41.22 14.19 -34.46
CA ALA A 23 40.49 15.44 -34.38
C ALA A 23 38.97 15.24 -34.58
N VAL A 24 38.59 14.41 -35.55
CA VAL A 24 37.18 14.04 -35.78
C VAL A 24 36.61 13.33 -34.54
N ARG A 25 37.33 12.36 -34.01
CA ARG A 25 36.91 11.62 -32.80
C ARG A 25 36.84 12.52 -31.58
N GLY A 26 37.84 13.37 -31.39
CA GLY A 26 37.86 14.32 -30.28
C GLY A 26 36.69 15.26 -30.29
N LEU A 27 36.34 15.86 -31.43
CA LEU A 27 35.17 16.73 -31.59
C LEU A 27 33.86 15.98 -31.39
N ALA A 28 33.74 14.79 -31.96
CA ALA A 28 32.51 13.98 -31.78
C ALA A 28 32.25 13.68 -30.28
N ASN A 29 33.31 13.32 -29.54
CA ASN A 29 33.19 13.06 -28.10
C ASN A 29 32.85 14.31 -27.29
N ILE A 30 33.46 15.47 -27.63
CA ILE A 30 33.13 16.75 -26.96
C ILE A 30 31.68 17.13 -27.20
N TYR A 31 31.20 17.07 -28.43
CA TYR A 31 29.80 17.40 -28.77
C TYR A 31 28.82 16.43 -28.16
N ARG A 32 29.18 15.14 -28.10
CA ARG A 32 28.35 14.12 -27.42
C ARG A 32 28.14 14.44 -25.93
N GLN A 33 29.14 14.95 -25.24
CA GLN A 33 29.04 15.36 -23.84
C GLN A 33 28.21 16.64 -23.66
N GLN A 34 28.14 17.50 -24.67
CA GLN A 34 27.36 18.73 -24.62
C GLN A 34 25.85 18.46 -24.87
N SER A 35 25.55 17.81 -25.99
CA SER A 35 24.22 17.36 -26.34
C SER A 35 24.24 16.32 -27.46
N PRO A 36 23.29 15.37 -27.45
CA PRO A 36 23.17 14.39 -28.55
C PRO A 36 22.93 15.09 -29.90
N GLU A 37 22.16 16.18 -29.93
CA GLU A 37 21.82 16.92 -31.14
C GLU A 37 23.04 17.58 -31.77
N LYS A 38 23.94 18.13 -30.97
CA LYS A 38 25.23 18.70 -31.46
C LYS A 38 26.11 17.63 -32.07
N ALA A 39 26.23 16.48 -31.43
CA ALA A 39 27.00 15.35 -31.95
C ALA A 39 26.42 14.85 -33.27
N GLU A 40 25.14 14.70 -33.38
CA GLU A 40 24.47 14.28 -34.61
C GLU A 40 24.64 15.28 -35.75
N ALA A 41 24.49 16.57 -35.47
CA ALA A 41 24.72 17.62 -36.44
C ALA A 41 26.14 17.64 -36.95
N PHE A 42 27.12 17.44 -36.07
CA PHE A 42 28.53 17.33 -36.43
C PHE A 42 28.80 16.11 -37.33
N ILE A 43 28.27 14.94 -36.99
CA ILE A 43 28.41 13.70 -37.76
C ILE A 43 27.77 13.88 -39.15
N ALA A 44 26.60 14.50 -39.21
CA ALA A 44 25.91 14.77 -40.48
C ALA A 44 26.73 15.68 -41.40
N SER A 45 27.60 16.54 -40.87
CA SER A 45 28.48 17.44 -41.62
C SER A 45 29.74 16.78 -42.15
N LEU A 46 30.04 15.57 -41.70
CA LEU A 46 31.29 14.86 -42.07
C LEU A 46 31.21 14.21 -43.45
N SER A 47 32.37 14.10 -44.08
CA SER A 47 32.51 13.28 -45.32
C SER A 47 32.30 11.80 -45.00
N ALA A 48 32.05 11.00 -46.04
CA ALA A 48 31.87 9.55 -45.89
C ALA A 48 33.12 8.88 -45.28
N SER A 49 34.31 9.36 -45.62
CA SER A 49 35.55 8.87 -45.06
C SER A 49 35.71 9.22 -43.57
N GLN A 50 35.37 10.45 -43.18
CA GLN A 50 35.40 10.90 -41.80
C GLN A 50 34.40 10.15 -40.94
N ARG A 51 33.16 9.93 -41.43
CA ARG A 51 32.13 9.14 -40.73
C ARG A 51 32.54 7.71 -40.49
N ARG A 52 33.16 7.07 -41.47
CA ARG A 52 33.68 5.68 -41.31
C ARG A 52 34.68 5.58 -40.17
N SER A 53 35.50 6.61 -39.97
CA SER A 53 36.52 6.62 -38.90
C SER A 53 35.94 6.67 -37.51
N ILE A 54 34.69 7.11 -37.34
CA ILE A 54 33.96 7.23 -36.07
C ILE A 54 32.64 6.43 -36.07
N ASP A 55 32.57 5.37 -36.85
CA ASP A 55 31.37 4.51 -36.96
C ASP A 55 30.93 3.96 -35.59
N ASP A 56 31.89 3.61 -34.73
CA ASP A 56 31.65 3.19 -33.36
C ASP A 56 30.97 4.27 -32.52
N ILE A 57 31.32 5.54 -32.66
CA ILE A 57 30.69 6.66 -31.95
C ILE A 57 29.30 6.90 -32.49
N GLU A 58 29.08 6.85 -33.79
CA GLU A 58 27.78 6.99 -34.42
C GLU A 58 26.82 5.90 -33.96
N ARG A 59 27.24 4.64 -33.93
CA ARG A 59 26.44 3.53 -33.40
C ARG A 59 26.11 3.70 -31.91
N SER A 60 27.08 4.16 -31.14
CA SER A 60 26.87 4.43 -29.72
C SER A 60 25.81 5.52 -29.49
N LEU A 61 25.85 6.60 -30.26
CA LEU A 61 24.84 7.66 -30.23
C LEU A 61 23.46 7.16 -30.62
N GLN A 62 23.37 6.35 -31.67
CA GLN A 62 22.10 5.75 -32.09
C GLN A 62 21.54 4.83 -31.00
N ASN A 63 22.40 4.05 -30.35
CA ASN A 63 22.02 3.20 -29.23
C ASN A 63 21.47 4.04 -28.05
N ASP A 64 22.14 5.14 -27.69
CA ASP A 64 21.69 6.04 -26.61
C ASP A 64 20.31 6.65 -26.93
N ARG A 65 20.09 7.05 -28.17
CA ARG A 65 18.79 7.55 -28.61
C ARG A 65 17.69 6.50 -28.47
N LEU A 66 17.95 5.29 -28.95
CA LEU A 66 17.00 4.18 -28.83
C LEU A 66 16.73 3.84 -27.36
N ALA A 67 17.75 3.92 -26.50
CA ALA A 67 17.59 3.72 -25.06
C ALA A 67 16.61 4.73 -24.44
N GLN A 68 16.75 6.01 -24.78
CA GLN A 68 15.83 7.05 -24.29
C GLN A 68 14.41 6.86 -24.79
N GLN A 69 14.25 6.50 -26.07
CA GLN A 69 12.95 6.21 -26.64
C GLN A 69 12.27 4.98 -25.98
N ALA A 70 13.06 3.94 -25.74
CA ALA A 70 12.58 2.75 -25.05
C ALA A 70 12.14 3.05 -23.61
N GLU A 71 12.93 3.83 -22.88
CA GLU A 71 12.59 4.26 -21.51
C GLU A 71 11.27 5.07 -21.48
N ALA A 72 11.08 5.99 -22.44
CA ALA A 72 9.85 6.73 -22.55
C ALA A 72 8.64 5.81 -22.78
N LEU A 73 8.79 4.78 -23.61
CA LEU A 73 7.74 3.79 -23.85
C LEU A 73 7.48 2.90 -22.63
N GLU A 74 8.52 2.50 -21.92
CA GLU A 74 8.42 1.76 -20.66
C GLU A 74 7.62 2.57 -19.63
N ASN A 75 7.91 3.86 -19.49
CA ASN A 75 7.19 4.76 -18.58
C ASN A 75 5.72 4.93 -18.95
N GLN A 76 5.36 4.74 -20.20
CA GLN A 76 3.98 4.76 -20.70
C GLN A 76 3.28 3.39 -20.60
N GLY A 77 4.00 2.35 -20.15
CA GLY A 77 3.49 0.98 -20.11
C GLY A 77 3.40 0.29 -21.48
N LYS A 78 4.04 0.86 -22.51
CA LYS A 78 4.07 0.31 -23.88
C LYS A 78 5.23 -0.67 -24.04
N TRP A 79 5.16 -1.78 -23.31
CA TRP A 79 6.24 -2.73 -23.16
C TRP A 79 6.65 -3.45 -24.46
N ALA A 80 5.69 -3.84 -25.27
CA ALA A 80 5.98 -4.49 -26.55
C ALA A 80 6.72 -3.57 -27.51
N GLN A 81 6.37 -2.29 -27.55
CA GLN A 81 7.06 -1.28 -28.36
C GLN A 81 8.48 -1.00 -27.82
N ALA A 82 8.60 -0.93 -26.49
CA ALA A 82 9.93 -0.80 -25.86
C ALA A 82 10.83 -2.00 -26.18
N ALA A 83 10.30 -3.22 -26.12
CA ALA A 83 11.03 -4.42 -26.50
C ALA A 83 11.53 -4.39 -27.93
N ALA A 84 10.74 -3.88 -28.88
CA ALA A 84 11.16 -3.73 -30.26
C ALA A 84 12.37 -2.79 -30.39
N LEU A 85 12.40 -1.69 -29.65
CA LEU A 85 13.54 -0.78 -29.61
C LEU A 85 14.76 -1.42 -28.93
N GLN A 86 14.57 -2.22 -27.90
CA GLN A 86 15.68 -2.97 -27.29
C GLN A 86 16.29 -3.99 -28.25
N ARG A 87 15.49 -4.62 -29.11
CA ARG A 87 16.01 -5.49 -30.18
C ARG A 87 16.87 -4.72 -31.19
N GLN A 88 16.48 -3.51 -31.56
CA GLN A 88 17.29 -2.64 -32.41
C GLN A 88 18.60 -2.28 -31.73
N ARG A 89 18.61 -1.98 -30.44
CA ARG A 89 19.80 -1.73 -29.66
C ARG A 89 20.74 -2.95 -29.65
N LEU A 90 20.17 -4.13 -29.46
CA LEU A 90 20.93 -5.37 -29.45
C LEU A 90 21.58 -5.66 -30.79
N ALA A 91 20.92 -5.30 -31.90
CA ALA A 91 21.49 -5.40 -33.25
C ALA A 91 22.72 -4.48 -33.43
N LEU A 92 22.70 -3.30 -32.81
CA LEU A 92 23.84 -2.36 -32.81
C LEU A 92 25.01 -2.81 -31.91
N ALA A 93 24.70 -3.53 -30.84
CA ALA A 93 25.67 -4.02 -29.87
C ALA A 93 25.40 -5.51 -29.56
N PRO A 94 25.67 -6.42 -30.51
CA PRO A 94 25.46 -7.84 -30.32
C PRO A 94 26.27 -8.37 -29.14
N GLY A 95 25.65 -9.22 -28.32
CA GLY A 95 26.28 -9.81 -27.15
C GLY A 95 26.32 -8.91 -25.93
N SER A 96 25.67 -7.73 -25.95
CA SER A 96 25.51 -6.90 -24.75
C SER A 96 24.64 -7.59 -23.72
N VAL A 97 25.21 -7.86 -22.56
CA VAL A 97 24.52 -8.49 -21.44
C VAL A 97 23.36 -7.62 -20.96
N TRP A 98 23.58 -6.32 -20.78
CA TRP A 98 22.59 -5.43 -20.20
C TRP A 98 21.46 -5.05 -21.15
N ILE A 99 21.74 -4.95 -22.45
CA ILE A 99 20.66 -4.76 -23.43
C ILE A 99 19.78 -6.02 -23.51
N THR A 100 20.40 -7.19 -23.48
CA THR A 100 19.68 -8.47 -23.41
C THR A 100 18.80 -8.55 -22.17
N TYR A 101 19.31 -8.15 -21.02
CA TYR A 101 18.57 -8.08 -19.77
C TYR A 101 17.37 -7.13 -19.85
N ARG A 102 17.57 -5.91 -20.37
CA ARG A 102 16.47 -4.93 -20.57
C ARG A 102 15.42 -5.48 -21.52
N LEU A 103 15.81 -6.08 -22.60
CA LEU A 103 14.88 -6.73 -23.54
C LEU A 103 14.07 -7.82 -22.85
N SER A 104 14.70 -8.64 -22.03
CA SER A 104 13.99 -9.69 -21.27
C SER A 104 12.96 -9.11 -20.31
N GLN A 105 13.26 -8.00 -19.65
CA GLN A 105 12.32 -7.33 -18.76
C GLN A 105 11.13 -6.75 -19.51
N ASP A 106 11.35 -6.09 -20.64
CA ASP A 106 10.28 -5.54 -21.46
C ASP A 106 9.39 -6.66 -22.04
N LEU A 107 9.99 -7.75 -22.49
CA LEU A 107 9.24 -8.94 -22.95
C LEU A 107 8.40 -9.55 -21.85
N TRP A 108 8.94 -9.64 -20.65
CA TRP A 108 8.21 -10.16 -19.49
C TRP A 108 6.98 -9.30 -19.18
N GLN A 109 7.16 -7.99 -19.12
CA GLN A 109 6.07 -7.05 -18.87
C GLN A 109 5.02 -7.05 -20.01
N ALA A 110 5.45 -7.31 -21.23
CA ALA A 110 4.55 -7.45 -22.38
C ALA A 110 3.77 -8.79 -22.39
N GLY A 111 4.00 -9.65 -21.39
CA GLY A 111 3.37 -10.97 -21.32
C GLY A 111 4.07 -12.06 -22.13
N GLN A 112 5.19 -11.74 -22.76
CA GLN A 112 5.98 -12.68 -23.58
C GLN A 112 7.07 -13.38 -22.73
N ARG A 113 6.64 -14.05 -21.66
CA ARG A 113 7.52 -14.64 -20.64
C ARG A 113 8.42 -15.74 -21.21
N SER A 114 7.89 -16.60 -22.04
CA SER A 114 8.66 -17.68 -22.67
C SER A 114 9.82 -17.15 -23.53
N GLN A 115 9.60 -16.05 -24.26
CA GLN A 115 10.64 -15.40 -25.05
C GLN A 115 11.71 -14.78 -24.15
N ALA A 116 11.31 -14.14 -23.05
CA ALA A 116 12.25 -13.59 -22.07
C ALA A 116 13.12 -14.69 -21.45
N ASP A 117 12.52 -15.80 -21.01
CA ASP A 117 13.25 -16.94 -20.45
C ASP A 117 14.25 -17.54 -21.45
N THR A 118 13.82 -17.75 -22.68
CA THR A 118 14.68 -18.29 -23.74
C THR A 118 15.86 -17.36 -24.03
N LEU A 119 15.61 -16.05 -24.11
CA LEU A 119 16.62 -15.04 -24.36
C LEU A 119 17.72 -15.06 -23.30
N MET A 120 17.34 -15.07 -22.03
CA MET A 120 18.28 -15.06 -20.91
C MET A 120 19.01 -16.40 -20.76
N ARG A 121 18.33 -17.50 -21.02
CA ARG A 121 18.95 -18.83 -21.02
C ARG A 121 19.99 -18.96 -22.13
N ASN A 122 19.71 -18.46 -23.33
CA ASN A 122 20.67 -18.42 -24.43
C ASN A 122 21.91 -17.56 -24.08
N LEU A 123 21.69 -16.42 -23.45
CA LEU A 123 22.80 -15.57 -22.98
C LEU A 123 23.69 -16.33 -22.00
N ALA A 124 23.12 -17.07 -21.06
CA ALA A 124 23.86 -17.88 -20.11
C ALA A 124 24.69 -18.97 -20.79
N GLN A 125 24.14 -19.60 -21.83
CA GLN A 125 24.83 -20.64 -22.60
C GLN A 125 25.98 -20.08 -23.48
N GLN A 126 25.80 -18.87 -24.01
CA GLN A 126 26.80 -18.22 -24.84
C GLN A 126 27.99 -17.66 -24.06
N LYS A 127 27.72 -17.25 -22.81
CA LYS A 127 28.71 -16.61 -21.92
C LYS A 127 28.77 -17.26 -20.55
N PRO A 128 29.08 -18.57 -20.45
CA PRO A 128 28.88 -19.33 -19.20
C PRO A 128 29.80 -18.87 -18.05
N ASN A 129 30.95 -18.32 -18.33
CA ASN A 129 31.93 -17.89 -17.33
C ASN A 129 32.08 -16.37 -17.22
N ASP A 130 31.13 -15.62 -17.78
CA ASP A 130 31.16 -14.17 -17.72
C ASP A 130 30.44 -13.72 -16.40
N PRO A 131 31.15 -13.07 -15.46
CA PRO A 131 30.55 -12.59 -14.23
C PRO A 131 29.39 -11.61 -14.47
N GLU A 132 29.46 -10.80 -15.52
CA GLU A 132 28.42 -9.86 -15.89
C GLU A 132 27.11 -10.59 -16.29
N GLN A 133 27.23 -11.65 -17.09
CA GLN A 133 26.09 -12.52 -17.43
C GLN A 133 25.52 -13.20 -16.19
N VAL A 134 26.39 -13.77 -15.34
CA VAL A 134 25.94 -14.47 -14.13
C VAL A 134 25.15 -13.52 -13.20
N TYR A 135 25.61 -12.31 -13.05
CA TYR A 135 24.89 -11.29 -12.29
C TYR A 135 23.55 -10.92 -12.94
N ALA A 136 23.53 -10.64 -14.23
CA ALA A 136 22.32 -10.27 -14.96
C ALA A 136 21.25 -11.39 -14.93
N TYR A 137 21.67 -12.62 -15.18
CA TYR A 137 20.76 -13.77 -15.13
C TYR A 137 20.28 -14.06 -13.71
N GLY A 138 21.15 -13.91 -12.72
CA GLY A 138 20.77 -13.97 -11.30
C GLY A 138 19.72 -12.94 -10.92
N LEU A 139 19.88 -11.71 -11.37
CA LEU A 139 18.87 -10.64 -11.19
C LEU A 139 17.54 -10.99 -11.87
N TYR A 140 17.61 -11.49 -13.09
CA TYR A 140 16.42 -11.90 -13.83
C TYR A 140 15.63 -13.00 -13.10
N LEU A 141 16.32 -14.04 -12.66
CA LEU A 141 15.68 -15.15 -11.93
C LEU A 141 15.10 -14.70 -10.58
N SER A 142 15.86 -13.91 -9.82
CA SER A 142 15.39 -13.42 -8.52
C SER A 142 14.24 -12.43 -8.65
N GLY A 143 14.21 -11.63 -9.69
CA GLY A 143 13.12 -10.72 -9.99
C GLY A 143 11.80 -11.41 -10.38
N HIS A 144 11.84 -12.71 -10.65
CA HIS A 144 10.70 -13.53 -11.02
C HIS A 144 10.45 -14.70 -10.05
N ASP A 145 10.75 -14.48 -8.78
CA ASP A 145 10.52 -15.43 -7.68
C ASP A 145 11.24 -16.77 -7.82
N GLN A 146 12.37 -16.79 -8.52
CA GLN A 146 13.20 -17.97 -8.72
C GLN A 146 14.56 -17.85 -7.99
N ASP A 147 14.52 -17.50 -6.70
CA ASP A 147 15.73 -17.23 -5.91
C ASP A 147 16.65 -18.46 -5.81
N ARG A 148 16.09 -19.65 -5.69
CA ARG A 148 16.88 -20.89 -5.65
C ARG A 148 17.62 -21.13 -6.97
N ALA A 149 16.94 -20.93 -8.09
CA ALA A 149 17.55 -21.03 -9.41
C ALA A 149 18.62 -19.96 -9.61
N ALA A 150 18.39 -18.74 -9.12
CA ALA A 150 19.38 -17.67 -9.14
C ALA A 150 20.64 -18.04 -8.38
N LEU A 151 20.53 -18.55 -7.16
CA LEU A 151 21.68 -19.00 -6.37
C LEU A 151 22.40 -20.17 -7.01
N ALA A 152 21.68 -21.15 -7.57
CA ALA A 152 22.26 -22.27 -8.26
C ALA A 152 23.06 -21.81 -9.49
N HIS A 153 22.53 -20.86 -10.26
CA HIS A 153 23.25 -20.29 -11.41
C HIS A 153 24.51 -19.53 -11.00
N ILE A 154 24.43 -18.72 -9.97
CA ILE A 154 25.57 -17.98 -9.44
C ILE A 154 26.65 -18.93 -8.92
N ASN A 155 26.26 -20.00 -8.23
CA ASN A 155 27.19 -20.99 -7.71
C ASN A 155 27.88 -21.83 -8.80
N SER A 156 27.38 -21.78 -10.04
CA SER A 156 28.09 -22.39 -11.18
C SER A 156 29.36 -21.62 -11.56
N LEU A 157 29.48 -20.37 -11.15
CA LEU A 157 30.70 -19.56 -11.31
C LEU A 157 31.59 -19.73 -10.09
N PRO A 158 32.89 -20.05 -10.25
CA PRO A 158 33.80 -20.15 -9.13
C PRO A 158 33.85 -18.88 -8.29
N ARG A 159 33.88 -19.01 -6.97
CA ARG A 159 33.88 -17.87 -6.04
C ARG A 159 35.02 -16.86 -6.31
N ALA A 160 36.15 -17.33 -6.74
CA ALA A 160 37.30 -16.48 -7.10
C ALA A 160 36.98 -15.49 -8.24
N GLN A 161 35.98 -15.79 -9.06
CA GLN A 161 35.53 -14.95 -10.17
C GLN A 161 34.37 -14.04 -9.82
N TRP A 162 33.84 -14.13 -8.60
CA TRP A 162 32.74 -13.26 -8.15
C TRP A 162 33.24 -11.82 -7.99
N ASN A 163 32.46 -10.89 -8.52
CA ASN A 163 32.65 -9.48 -8.29
C ASN A 163 31.74 -8.99 -7.11
N ASN A 164 31.87 -7.72 -6.75
CA ASN A 164 31.10 -7.15 -5.65
C ASN A 164 29.58 -7.24 -5.89
N ASN A 165 29.12 -7.04 -7.13
CA ASN A 165 27.71 -7.11 -7.48
C ASN A 165 27.14 -8.50 -7.24
N ILE A 166 27.86 -9.53 -7.62
CA ILE A 166 27.48 -10.93 -7.38
C ILE A 166 27.44 -11.21 -5.88
N GLN A 167 28.45 -10.76 -5.14
CA GLN A 167 28.50 -10.98 -3.68
C GLN A 167 27.33 -10.29 -2.97
N GLU A 168 27.00 -9.08 -3.35
CA GLU A 168 25.85 -8.35 -2.79
C GLU A 168 24.53 -9.04 -3.11
N LEU A 169 24.38 -9.53 -4.34
CA LEU A 169 23.18 -10.28 -4.75
C LEU A 169 23.03 -11.56 -3.94
N VAL A 170 24.10 -12.33 -3.78
CA VAL A 170 24.09 -13.56 -2.98
C VAL A 170 23.74 -13.26 -1.53
N ASN A 171 24.35 -12.25 -0.93
CA ASN A 171 24.05 -11.85 0.45
C ASN A 171 22.56 -11.49 0.61
N ARG A 172 22.01 -10.74 -0.34
CA ARG A 172 20.59 -10.39 -0.34
C ARG A 172 19.71 -11.64 -0.45
N LEU A 173 19.98 -12.52 -1.41
CA LEU A 173 19.18 -13.73 -1.62
C LEU A 173 19.25 -14.69 -0.42
N GLN A 174 20.40 -14.83 0.20
CA GLN A 174 20.55 -15.64 1.40
C GLN A 174 19.81 -15.02 2.58
N SER A 175 19.88 -13.71 2.75
CA SER A 175 19.10 -12.99 3.78
C SER A 175 17.60 -13.16 3.57
N ASP A 176 17.13 -13.07 2.34
CA ASP A 176 15.73 -13.28 1.99
C ASP A 176 15.24 -14.69 2.34
N GLN A 177 16.06 -15.72 2.09
CA GLN A 177 15.74 -17.09 2.46
C GLN A 177 15.66 -17.28 3.98
N VAL A 178 16.57 -16.68 4.72
CA VAL A 178 16.55 -16.73 6.20
C VAL A 178 15.29 -16.01 6.72
N LEU A 179 14.98 -14.85 6.20
CA LEU A 179 13.77 -14.10 6.57
C LEU A 179 12.49 -14.90 6.25
N GLU A 180 12.43 -15.52 5.09
CA GLU A 180 11.28 -16.36 4.72
C GLU A 180 11.12 -17.56 5.66
N THR A 181 12.21 -18.23 5.98
CA THR A 181 12.22 -19.36 6.91
C THR A 181 11.81 -18.91 8.31
N ALA A 182 12.34 -17.78 8.78
CA ALA A 182 12.00 -17.20 10.07
C ALA A 182 10.51 -16.81 10.15
N ASN A 183 9.97 -16.21 9.09
CA ASN A 183 8.55 -15.90 9.02
C ASN A 183 7.66 -17.15 9.10
N ARG A 184 8.02 -18.21 8.41
CA ARG A 184 7.30 -19.48 8.50
C ARG A 184 7.34 -20.09 9.90
N LEU A 185 8.48 -20.02 10.57
CA LEU A 185 8.62 -20.46 11.98
C LEU A 185 7.71 -19.64 12.89
N ARG A 186 7.68 -18.33 12.71
CA ARG A 186 6.82 -17.46 13.49
C ARG A 186 5.34 -17.76 13.27
N GLU A 187 4.92 -17.95 12.03
CA GLU A 187 3.54 -18.32 11.66
C GLU A 187 3.12 -19.66 12.28
N SER A 188 4.05 -20.59 12.46
CA SER A 188 3.81 -21.86 13.15
C SER A 188 3.85 -21.78 14.68
N GLY A 189 3.93 -20.57 15.23
CA GLY A 189 3.95 -20.32 16.69
C GLY A 189 5.33 -20.40 17.34
N LYS A 190 6.41 -20.51 16.55
CA LYS A 190 7.80 -20.63 17.04
C LYS A 190 8.57 -19.32 16.91
N GLU A 191 8.01 -18.23 17.46
CA GLU A 191 8.59 -16.89 17.33
C GLU A 191 9.98 -16.79 17.96
N ALA A 192 10.21 -17.40 19.12
CA ALA A 192 11.52 -17.38 19.78
C ALA A 192 12.61 -18.05 18.92
N GLU A 193 12.30 -19.16 18.27
CA GLU A 193 13.22 -19.85 17.36
C GLU A 193 13.49 -18.98 16.11
N ALA A 194 12.45 -18.34 15.57
CA ALA A 194 12.56 -17.43 14.44
C ALA A 194 13.48 -16.23 14.75
N GLU A 195 13.29 -15.61 15.91
CA GLU A 195 14.16 -14.53 16.37
C GLU A 195 15.60 -14.95 16.57
N ALA A 196 15.83 -16.12 17.18
CA ALA A 196 17.15 -16.67 17.36
C ALA A 196 17.86 -16.90 16.01
N MET A 197 17.13 -17.40 15.02
CA MET A 197 17.63 -17.56 13.65
C MET A 197 18.06 -16.25 13.03
N LEU A 198 17.27 -15.19 13.16
CA LEU A 198 17.57 -13.87 12.63
C LEU A 198 18.78 -13.24 13.35
N ARG A 199 18.90 -13.43 14.66
CA ARG A 199 20.02 -12.88 15.45
C ARG A 199 21.36 -13.55 15.16
N GLN A 200 21.35 -14.76 14.61
CA GLN A 200 22.58 -15.44 14.19
C GLN A 200 23.13 -14.88 12.86
N GLN A 201 22.33 -14.13 12.13
CA GLN A 201 22.77 -13.54 10.87
C GLN A 201 23.61 -12.26 11.12
N PRO A 202 24.46 -11.87 10.17
CA PRO A 202 25.11 -10.58 10.23
C PRO A 202 24.09 -9.45 10.38
N PRO A 203 24.35 -8.43 11.23
CA PRO A 203 23.44 -7.32 11.41
C PRO A 203 23.10 -6.65 10.08
N SER A 204 21.81 -6.47 9.83
CA SER A 204 21.33 -5.78 8.65
C SER A 204 20.08 -4.97 8.99
N THR A 205 19.83 -3.92 8.21
CA THR A 205 18.64 -3.10 8.36
C THR A 205 17.36 -3.91 8.22
N ARG A 206 17.30 -4.83 7.26
CA ARG A 206 16.12 -5.68 7.05
C ARG A 206 15.82 -6.59 8.22
N ILE A 207 16.85 -7.20 8.79
CA ILE A 207 16.70 -8.08 9.97
C ILE A 207 16.25 -7.26 11.17
N ASP A 208 16.88 -6.13 11.44
CA ASP A 208 16.50 -5.28 12.57
C ASP A 208 15.09 -4.72 12.43
N LEU A 209 14.68 -4.31 11.24
CA LEU A 209 13.29 -3.87 10.98
C LEU A 209 12.28 -5.01 11.18
N THR A 210 12.62 -6.22 10.76
CA THR A 210 11.77 -7.40 10.98
C THR A 210 11.63 -7.71 12.46
N LEU A 211 12.72 -7.74 13.20
CA LEU A 211 12.71 -7.96 14.65
C LEU A 211 11.93 -6.86 15.39
N ALA A 212 12.10 -5.61 14.95
CA ALA A 212 11.37 -4.48 15.51
C ALA A 212 9.87 -4.60 15.28
N ASP A 213 9.46 -4.95 14.07
CA ASP A 213 8.06 -5.14 13.71
C ASP A 213 7.41 -6.27 14.54
N TRP A 214 8.07 -7.41 14.67
CA TRP A 214 7.60 -8.50 15.51
C TRP A 214 7.46 -8.11 16.98
N ALA A 215 8.46 -7.38 17.50
CA ALA A 215 8.41 -6.85 18.87
C ALA A 215 7.24 -5.86 19.06
N GLN A 216 7.01 -4.99 18.10
CA GLN A 216 5.89 -4.04 18.11
C GLN A 216 4.54 -4.76 18.09
N GLN A 217 4.40 -5.80 17.26
CA GLN A 217 3.17 -6.59 17.18
C GLN A 217 2.84 -7.32 18.50
N ARG A 218 3.84 -7.84 19.20
CA ARG A 218 3.64 -8.45 20.54
C ARG A 218 3.65 -7.43 21.68
N ARG A 219 3.71 -6.13 21.38
CA ARG A 219 3.74 -5.02 22.32
C ARG A 219 4.97 -5.01 23.25
N ASP A 220 6.05 -5.59 22.81
CA ASP A 220 7.36 -5.45 23.46
C ASP A 220 8.07 -4.19 22.93
N TYR A 221 7.64 -3.05 23.45
CA TYR A 221 8.12 -1.75 22.96
C TYR A 221 9.58 -1.47 23.30
N THR A 222 10.11 -2.07 24.35
CA THR A 222 11.53 -1.96 24.69
C THR A 222 12.40 -2.63 23.62
N ALA A 223 12.07 -3.85 23.22
CA ALA A 223 12.77 -4.57 22.17
C ALA A 223 12.60 -3.89 20.80
N ALA A 224 11.39 -3.42 20.49
CA ALA A 224 11.11 -2.69 19.25
C ALA A 224 11.96 -1.41 19.16
N ARG A 225 12.01 -0.62 20.22
CA ARG A 225 12.82 0.59 20.30
C ARG A 225 14.29 0.31 20.07
N ALA A 226 14.84 -0.70 20.73
CA ALA A 226 16.25 -1.07 20.58
C ALA A 226 16.58 -1.44 19.13
N ALA A 227 15.74 -2.22 18.48
CA ALA A 227 15.94 -2.63 17.09
C ALA A 227 15.84 -1.44 16.12
N TYR A 228 14.88 -0.55 16.28
CA TYR A 228 14.78 0.66 15.46
C TYR A 228 15.97 1.60 15.66
N GLN A 229 16.44 1.75 16.89
CA GLN A 229 17.63 2.55 17.20
C GLN A 229 18.90 1.97 16.54
N ASN A 230 19.02 0.65 16.47
CA ASN A 230 20.12 0.00 15.73
C ASN A 230 20.09 0.35 14.24
N VAL A 231 18.91 0.39 13.64
CA VAL A 231 18.76 0.83 12.25
C VAL A 231 19.20 2.27 12.08
N LEU A 232 18.77 3.17 12.96
CA LEU A 232 19.11 4.60 12.89
C LEU A 232 20.59 4.89 13.15
N THR A 233 21.30 4.01 13.85
CA THR A 233 22.75 4.11 14.02
C THR A 233 23.47 3.95 12.68
N ARG A 234 22.98 3.08 11.81
CA ARG A 234 23.53 2.85 10.47
C ARG A 234 22.95 3.79 9.42
N GLU A 235 21.65 4.05 9.51
CA GLU A 235 20.87 4.81 8.54
C GLU A 235 20.01 5.86 9.28
N PRO A 236 20.58 7.03 9.62
CA PRO A 236 19.90 8.03 10.46
C PRO A 236 18.58 8.57 9.90
N THR A 237 18.37 8.45 8.58
CA THR A 237 17.17 8.94 7.88
C THR A 237 16.25 7.82 7.40
N ASN A 238 16.45 6.59 7.91
CA ASN A 238 15.59 5.48 7.53
C ASN A 238 14.14 5.74 7.96
N ALA A 239 13.25 5.85 6.98
CA ALA A 239 11.86 6.21 7.21
C ALA A 239 11.12 5.16 8.05
N ASP A 240 11.33 3.88 7.80
CA ASP A 240 10.67 2.81 8.55
C ASP A 240 11.06 2.81 10.03
N ALA A 241 12.33 3.07 10.32
CA ALA A 241 12.80 3.16 11.70
C ALA A 241 12.28 4.40 12.43
N ILE A 242 12.26 5.55 11.76
CA ILE A 242 11.69 6.78 12.31
C ILE A 242 10.20 6.62 12.58
N LEU A 243 9.45 6.10 11.62
CA LEU A 243 8.02 5.84 11.79
C LEU A 243 7.74 4.79 12.85
N GLY A 244 8.54 3.74 12.90
CA GLY A 244 8.44 2.70 13.92
C GLY A 244 8.63 3.26 15.33
N LEU A 245 9.64 4.10 15.56
CA LEU A 245 9.84 4.78 16.84
C LEU A 245 8.69 5.73 17.17
N THR A 246 8.19 6.46 16.18
CA THR A 246 7.03 7.34 16.35
C THR A 246 5.82 6.52 16.83
N GLU A 247 5.53 5.40 16.19
CA GLU A 247 4.42 4.51 16.54
C GLU A 247 4.60 3.91 17.95
N VAL A 248 5.80 3.52 18.31
CA VAL A 248 6.14 3.02 19.65
C VAL A 248 5.91 4.11 20.71
N ASP A 249 6.34 5.33 20.45
CA ASP A 249 6.13 6.46 21.36
C ASP A 249 4.65 6.80 21.51
N ILE A 250 3.88 6.77 20.45
CA ILE A 250 2.42 6.95 20.49
C ILE A 250 1.77 5.85 21.36
N ALA A 251 2.16 4.61 21.17
CA ALA A 251 1.62 3.47 21.93
C ALA A 251 1.98 3.56 23.42
N ALA A 252 3.15 4.13 23.75
CA ALA A 252 3.58 4.39 25.12
C ALA A 252 2.96 5.65 25.74
N GLY A 253 2.20 6.43 24.97
CA GLY A 253 1.60 7.68 25.43
C GLY A 253 2.56 8.87 25.48
N ASP A 254 3.77 8.74 24.97
CA ASP A 254 4.75 9.82 24.89
C ASP A 254 4.59 10.61 23.59
N THR A 255 3.60 11.48 23.55
CA THR A 255 3.28 12.28 22.36
C THR A 255 4.37 13.28 21.98
N ALA A 256 5.08 13.83 22.97
CA ALA A 256 6.17 14.77 22.73
C ALA A 256 7.35 14.08 22.02
N ALA A 257 7.76 12.90 22.50
CA ALA A 257 8.78 12.10 21.84
C ALA A 257 8.37 11.67 20.44
N ALA A 258 7.10 11.26 20.26
CA ALA A 258 6.55 10.88 18.94
C ALA A 258 6.62 12.03 17.93
N ARG A 259 6.22 13.23 18.34
CA ARG A 259 6.34 14.44 17.48
C ARG A 259 7.78 14.75 17.13
N SER A 260 8.68 14.63 18.08
CA SER A 260 10.12 14.85 17.87
C SER A 260 10.69 13.86 16.85
N GLN A 261 10.30 12.59 16.93
CA GLN A 261 10.71 11.57 15.94
C GLN A 261 10.13 11.85 14.56
N LEU A 262 8.85 12.13 14.49
CA LEU A 262 8.17 12.39 13.20
C LEU A 262 8.77 13.61 12.49
N ALA A 263 9.20 14.62 13.22
CA ALA A 263 9.86 15.80 12.67
C ALA A 263 11.21 15.51 11.99
N LYS A 264 11.85 14.39 12.33
CA LYS A 264 13.12 13.95 11.70
C LYS A 264 12.91 13.22 10.37
N LEU A 265 11.67 12.90 10.03
CA LEU A 265 11.35 12.17 8.80
C LEU A 265 11.63 13.06 7.58
N PRO A 266 12.39 12.58 6.58
CA PRO A 266 12.55 13.28 5.31
C PRO A 266 11.23 13.45 4.58
N ALA A 267 11.19 14.32 3.57
CA ALA A 267 10.01 14.49 2.72
C ALA A 267 9.55 13.16 2.12
N THR A 268 8.25 12.88 2.22
CA THR A 268 7.64 11.59 1.84
C THR A 268 6.73 11.67 0.62
N ASP A 269 6.74 12.78 -0.12
CA ASP A 269 5.85 13.00 -1.27
C ASP A 269 6.01 11.93 -2.36
N ASN A 270 7.21 11.40 -2.52
CA ASN A 270 7.55 10.33 -3.46
C ASN A 270 7.71 8.95 -2.80
N ALA A 271 7.37 8.84 -1.54
CA ALA A 271 7.43 7.58 -0.82
C ALA A 271 6.28 6.64 -1.22
N SER A 272 6.37 5.37 -0.82
CA SER A 272 5.29 4.40 -1.03
C SER A 272 3.99 4.87 -0.35
N LEU A 273 2.86 4.39 -0.86
CA LEU A 273 1.56 4.65 -0.24
C LEU A 273 1.54 4.23 1.22
N ASN A 274 2.16 3.10 1.54
CA ASN A 274 2.24 2.60 2.92
C ASN A 274 2.98 3.57 3.85
N THR A 275 4.11 4.10 3.42
CA THR A 275 4.88 5.09 4.19
C THR A 275 4.07 6.36 4.42
N GLN A 276 3.46 6.91 3.38
CA GLN A 276 2.60 8.10 3.47
C GLN A 276 1.39 7.85 4.38
N ARG A 277 0.78 6.68 4.31
CA ARG A 277 -0.32 6.27 5.19
C ARG A 277 0.11 6.25 6.66
N ARG A 278 1.27 5.69 6.97
CA ARG A 278 1.81 5.68 8.33
C ARG A 278 2.05 7.08 8.88
N VAL A 279 2.52 8.00 8.04
CA VAL A 279 2.66 9.42 8.39
C VAL A 279 1.30 10.03 8.73
N ALA A 280 0.32 9.85 7.87
CA ALA A 280 -1.03 10.37 8.07
C ALA A 280 -1.68 9.83 9.36
N LEU A 281 -1.55 8.53 9.61
CA LEU A 281 -2.05 7.90 10.83
C LEU A 281 -1.35 8.43 12.09
N ALA A 282 -0.03 8.60 12.06
CA ALA A 282 0.72 9.18 13.16
C ALA A 282 0.27 10.61 13.45
N GLN A 283 0.12 11.45 12.43
CA GLN A 283 -0.40 12.81 12.57
C GLN A 283 -1.79 12.82 13.19
N SER A 284 -2.68 11.95 12.74
CA SER A 284 -4.03 11.82 13.29
C SER A 284 -4.02 11.39 14.75
N GLN A 285 -3.23 10.38 15.10
CA GLN A 285 -3.13 9.86 16.46
C GLN A 285 -2.50 10.87 17.44
N LEU A 286 -1.62 11.75 16.93
CA LEU A 286 -1.05 12.83 17.70
C LEU A 286 -1.97 14.05 17.89
N GLY A 287 -3.14 14.03 17.26
CA GLY A 287 -4.09 15.13 17.30
C GLY A 287 -3.79 16.27 16.32
N ASP A 288 -2.81 16.09 15.44
CA ASP A 288 -2.45 17.06 14.40
C ASP A 288 -3.39 16.91 13.19
N THR A 289 -4.65 17.18 13.43
CA THR A 289 -5.74 16.91 12.48
C THR A 289 -5.57 17.65 11.15
N ALA A 290 -5.11 18.91 11.18
CA ALA A 290 -4.87 19.70 9.96
C ALA A 290 -3.76 19.07 9.10
N ALA A 291 -2.67 18.60 9.71
CA ALA A 291 -1.58 17.93 9.02
C ALA A 291 -2.03 16.60 8.43
N ALA A 292 -2.77 15.80 9.20
CA ALA A 292 -3.37 14.54 8.74
C ALA A 292 -4.32 14.77 7.56
N GLN A 293 -5.15 15.80 7.63
CA GLN A 293 -6.06 16.19 6.54
C GLN A 293 -5.30 16.49 5.24
N GLN A 294 -4.23 17.27 5.34
CA GLN A 294 -3.39 17.59 4.17
C GLN A 294 -2.75 16.33 3.58
N THR A 295 -2.24 15.45 4.43
CA THR A 295 -1.63 14.19 3.99
C THR A 295 -2.65 13.30 3.27
N PHE A 296 -3.83 13.09 3.86
CA PHE A 296 -4.87 12.28 3.23
C PHE A 296 -5.45 12.92 1.97
N ASN A 297 -5.57 14.24 1.91
CA ASN A 297 -6.03 14.95 0.71
C ASN A 297 -5.13 14.71 -0.51
N LYS A 298 -3.84 14.50 -0.30
CA LYS A 298 -2.89 14.12 -1.36
C LYS A 298 -2.90 12.61 -1.60
N LEU A 299 -2.99 11.83 -0.54
CA LEU A 299 -2.80 10.38 -0.56
C LEU A 299 -4.00 9.64 -1.17
N ILE A 300 -5.23 10.04 -0.84
CA ILE A 300 -6.44 9.40 -1.34
C ILE A 300 -6.52 9.43 -2.88
N PRO A 301 -6.31 10.58 -3.56
CA PRO A 301 -6.27 10.60 -5.02
C PRO A 301 -5.18 9.71 -5.63
N GLN A 302 -4.01 9.65 -5.01
CA GLN A 302 -2.93 8.75 -5.45
C GLN A 302 -3.36 7.28 -5.38
N ALA A 303 -3.98 6.88 -4.28
CA ALA A 303 -4.48 5.50 -4.11
C ALA A 303 -5.56 5.15 -5.13
N LYS A 304 -6.45 6.09 -5.44
CA LYS A 304 -7.50 5.91 -6.46
C LYS A 304 -6.95 5.75 -7.88
N SER A 305 -5.86 6.43 -8.19
CA SER A 305 -5.24 6.40 -9.51
C SER A 305 -4.42 5.14 -9.79
N GLN A 306 -4.10 4.38 -8.75
CA GLN A 306 -3.32 3.16 -8.88
C GLN A 306 -4.24 1.93 -9.10
N PRO A 307 -3.72 0.86 -9.72
CA PRO A 307 -4.45 -0.40 -9.81
C PRO A 307 -4.83 -0.92 -8.42
N PRO A 308 -5.94 -1.69 -8.32
CA PRO A 308 -6.34 -2.31 -7.07
C PRO A 308 -5.20 -3.09 -6.43
N SER A 309 -4.92 -2.80 -5.15
CA SER A 309 -3.87 -3.45 -4.37
C SER A 309 -4.20 -3.39 -2.88
N MET A 310 -3.54 -4.23 -2.08
CA MET A 310 -3.66 -4.15 -0.62
C MET A 310 -3.25 -2.76 -0.11
N GLU A 311 -2.18 -2.21 -0.65
CA GLU A 311 -1.66 -0.90 -0.24
C GLU A 311 -2.65 0.23 -0.50
N SER A 312 -3.20 0.31 -1.72
CA SER A 312 -4.22 1.30 -2.06
C SER A 312 -5.51 1.12 -1.26
N ALA A 313 -5.92 -0.12 -1.02
CA ALA A 313 -7.10 -0.43 -0.21
C ALA A 313 -6.94 0.02 1.25
N MET A 314 -5.77 -0.19 1.84
CA MET A 314 -5.50 0.27 3.21
C MET A 314 -5.50 1.78 3.32
N VAL A 315 -4.94 2.49 2.35
CA VAL A 315 -4.99 3.96 2.30
C VAL A 315 -6.44 4.46 2.24
N LEU A 316 -7.24 3.89 1.36
CA LEU A 316 -8.63 4.31 1.18
C LEU A 316 -9.50 3.96 2.41
N ARG A 317 -9.27 2.82 3.03
CA ARG A 317 -9.93 2.45 4.28
C ARG A 317 -9.60 3.42 5.42
N ASP A 318 -8.33 3.67 5.65
CA ASP A 318 -7.86 4.57 6.72
C ASP A 318 -8.25 6.03 6.43
N GLY A 319 -8.19 6.44 5.17
CA GLY A 319 -8.65 7.75 4.73
C GLY A 319 -10.15 7.96 4.95
N ALA A 320 -10.96 6.96 4.66
CA ALA A 320 -12.40 7.00 4.93
C ALA A 320 -12.71 7.11 6.42
N LYS A 321 -12.01 6.35 7.26
CA LYS A 321 -12.12 6.48 8.72
C LYS A 321 -11.79 7.88 9.20
N PHE A 322 -10.70 8.43 8.68
CA PHE A 322 -10.29 9.79 9.02
C PHE A 322 -11.34 10.83 8.60
N GLU A 323 -11.85 10.74 7.37
CA GLU A 323 -12.90 11.64 6.87
C GLU A 323 -14.16 11.59 7.73
N ALA A 324 -14.58 10.39 8.15
CA ALA A 324 -15.72 10.22 9.05
C ALA A 324 -15.47 10.88 10.42
N GLN A 325 -14.31 10.68 11.00
CA GLN A 325 -13.94 11.28 12.29
C GLN A 325 -13.75 12.80 12.20
N ALA A 326 -13.34 13.30 11.05
CA ALA A 326 -13.20 14.73 10.78
C ALA A 326 -14.53 15.45 10.49
N GLY A 327 -15.65 14.73 10.54
CA GLY A 327 -16.99 15.29 10.39
C GLY A 327 -17.52 15.32 8.95
N ASP A 328 -16.93 14.55 8.03
CA ASP A 328 -17.43 14.39 6.65
C ASP A 328 -17.81 12.94 6.33
N PRO A 329 -18.89 12.42 6.95
CA PRO A 329 -19.32 11.04 6.75
C PRO A 329 -19.81 10.76 5.33
N LYS A 330 -20.29 11.75 4.61
CA LYS A 330 -20.73 11.57 3.21
C LYS A 330 -19.53 11.29 2.30
N GLN A 331 -18.44 12.07 2.45
CA GLN A 331 -17.21 11.83 1.71
C GLN A 331 -16.58 10.50 2.13
N ALA A 332 -16.65 10.16 3.41
CA ALA A 332 -16.14 8.87 3.89
C ALA A 332 -16.85 7.68 3.22
N LEU A 333 -18.17 7.73 3.05
CA LEU A 333 -18.91 6.70 2.32
C LEU A 333 -18.43 6.58 0.86
N GLU A 334 -18.19 7.71 0.19
CA GLU A 334 -17.65 7.69 -1.16
C GLU A 334 -16.26 7.06 -1.21
N THR A 335 -15.40 7.35 -0.24
CA THR A 335 -14.07 6.75 -0.13
C THR A 335 -14.13 5.24 0.18
N TYR A 336 -15.09 4.79 0.98
CA TYR A 336 -15.31 3.34 1.18
C TYR A 336 -15.72 2.62 -0.09
N LYS A 337 -16.48 3.25 -0.97
CA LYS A 337 -16.80 2.67 -2.29
C LYS A 337 -15.53 2.41 -3.11
N ASP A 338 -14.59 3.35 -3.08
CA ASP A 338 -13.28 3.18 -3.71
C ASP A 338 -12.44 2.09 -3.01
N ALA A 339 -12.52 2.01 -1.68
CA ALA A 339 -11.85 0.96 -0.92
C ALA A 339 -12.40 -0.44 -1.24
N MET A 340 -13.69 -0.56 -1.51
CA MET A 340 -14.30 -1.82 -1.94
C MET A 340 -13.72 -2.31 -3.28
N VAL A 341 -13.47 -1.41 -4.21
CA VAL A 341 -12.81 -1.74 -5.48
C VAL A 341 -11.36 -2.11 -5.25
N ALA A 342 -10.61 -1.29 -4.51
CA ALA A 342 -9.20 -1.50 -4.26
C ALA A 342 -8.89 -2.79 -3.49
N SER A 343 -9.78 -3.19 -2.59
CA SER A 343 -9.64 -4.42 -1.80
C SER A 343 -10.12 -5.69 -2.52
N GLY A 344 -10.81 -5.54 -3.66
CA GLY A 344 -11.39 -6.67 -4.39
C GLY A 344 -12.72 -7.16 -3.84
N VAL A 345 -13.39 -6.41 -2.97
CA VAL A 345 -14.78 -6.68 -2.55
C VAL A 345 -15.70 -6.65 -3.77
N THR A 346 -15.44 -5.74 -4.69
CA THR A 346 -16.13 -5.63 -5.97
C THR A 346 -15.16 -5.24 -7.07
N THR A 347 -15.50 -5.56 -8.30
CA THR A 347 -14.74 -5.12 -9.49
C THR A 347 -15.21 -3.76 -10.00
N THR A 348 -16.43 -3.37 -9.66
CA THR A 348 -17.07 -2.14 -10.12
C THR A 348 -17.51 -1.30 -8.94
N ARG A 349 -17.25 0.00 -8.98
CA ARG A 349 -17.67 0.93 -7.94
C ARG A 349 -19.19 0.93 -7.82
N PRO A 350 -19.76 0.73 -6.61
CA PRO A 350 -21.22 0.75 -6.43
C PRO A 350 -21.80 2.13 -6.75
N GLN A 351 -22.90 2.15 -7.50
CA GLN A 351 -23.56 3.38 -7.97
C GLN A 351 -24.81 3.74 -7.17
N ASP A 352 -25.38 2.79 -6.43
CA ASP A 352 -26.61 2.95 -5.66
C ASP A 352 -26.48 2.35 -4.25
N ASN A 353 -27.40 2.73 -3.39
CA ASN A 353 -27.41 2.28 -1.99
C ASN A 353 -27.70 0.79 -1.84
N ASP A 354 -28.53 0.21 -2.71
CA ASP A 354 -28.82 -1.22 -2.65
C ASP A 354 -27.59 -2.06 -2.94
N THR A 355 -26.84 -1.69 -3.97
CA THR A 355 -25.57 -2.35 -4.32
C THR A 355 -24.55 -2.16 -3.20
N PHE A 356 -24.41 -0.95 -2.69
CA PHE A 356 -23.50 -0.65 -1.57
C PHE A 356 -23.85 -1.50 -0.34
N THR A 357 -25.11 -1.52 0.06
CA THR A 357 -25.57 -2.26 1.24
C THR A 357 -25.35 -3.76 1.10
N ARG A 358 -25.58 -4.33 -0.09
CA ARG A 358 -25.28 -5.73 -0.35
C ARG A 358 -23.80 -6.04 -0.21
N LEU A 359 -22.93 -5.14 -0.68
CA LEU A 359 -21.49 -5.29 -0.60
C LEU A 359 -20.94 -5.17 0.83
N THR A 360 -21.70 -4.61 1.77
CA THR A 360 -21.31 -4.57 3.19
C THR A 360 -21.58 -5.87 3.95
N ARG A 361 -22.27 -6.83 3.35
CA ARG A 361 -22.58 -8.12 3.98
C ARG A 361 -21.33 -8.99 4.07
N ASN A 362 -21.22 -9.71 5.19
CA ASN A 362 -20.11 -10.64 5.39
C ASN A 362 -20.10 -11.74 4.32
N ASP A 363 -18.89 -12.06 3.88
CA ASP A 363 -18.61 -13.22 3.04
C ASP A 363 -17.54 -14.08 3.74
N GLU A 364 -17.83 -15.38 3.89
CA GLU A 364 -16.95 -16.32 4.59
C GLU A 364 -15.59 -16.47 3.91
N LYS A 365 -15.51 -16.19 2.61
CA LYS A 365 -14.29 -16.29 1.82
C LYS A 365 -13.40 -15.04 1.91
N ASP A 366 -13.86 -13.99 2.57
CA ASP A 366 -13.11 -12.76 2.68
C ASP A 366 -11.86 -12.92 3.54
N ASP A 367 -10.79 -12.27 3.10
CA ASP A 367 -9.62 -12.03 3.94
C ASP A 367 -9.92 -10.93 4.99
N TRP A 368 -8.96 -10.66 5.86
CA TRP A 368 -9.11 -9.66 6.92
C TRP A 368 -9.38 -8.25 6.37
N LEU A 369 -8.77 -7.89 5.23
CA LEU A 369 -8.91 -6.57 4.63
C LEU A 369 -10.31 -6.35 4.07
N LYS A 370 -10.81 -7.29 3.29
CA LYS A 370 -12.18 -7.25 2.75
C LYS A 370 -13.22 -7.20 3.87
N ARG A 371 -13.07 -8.04 4.89
CA ARG A 371 -13.92 -8.02 6.09
C ARG A 371 -13.89 -6.65 6.76
N GLY A 372 -12.70 -6.08 6.92
CA GLY A 372 -12.55 -4.75 7.52
C GLY A 372 -13.23 -3.66 6.71
N VAL A 373 -13.05 -3.64 5.41
CA VAL A 373 -13.71 -2.66 4.52
C VAL A 373 -15.23 -2.79 4.60
N ARG A 374 -15.77 -4.01 4.49
CA ARG A 374 -17.23 -4.24 4.59
C ARG A 374 -17.76 -3.80 5.94
N SER A 375 -17.10 -4.17 7.02
CA SER A 375 -17.53 -3.84 8.39
C SER A 375 -17.51 -2.34 8.66
N ASP A 376 -16.43 -1.68 8.31
CA ASP A 376 -16.27 -0.24 8.51
C ASP A 376 -17.31 0.55 7.71
N ALA A 377 -17.51 0.15 6.45
CA ALA A 377 -18.53 0.78 5.59
C ALA A 377 -19.96 0.56 6.12
N ALA A 378 -20.26 -0.65 6.60
CA ALA A 378 -21.56 -0.97 7.21
C ALA A 378 -21.82 -0.13 8.46
N ASP A 379 -20.83 0.00 9.32
CA ASP A 379 -20.95 0.77 10.56
C ASP A 379 -21.21 2.25 10.28
N LEU A 380 -20.47 2.83 9.36
CA LEU A 380 -20.68 4.22 8.97
C LEU A 380 -22.04 4.43 8.31
N TYR A 381 -22.44 3.54 7.41
CA TYR A 381 -23.76 3.63 6.75
C TYR A 381 -24.88 3.58 7.77
N ARG A 382 -24.82 2.66 8.73
CA ARG A 382 -25.81 2.57 9.81
C ARG A 382 -25.87 3.82 10.69
N GLN A 383 -24.73 4.44 10.94
CA GLN A 383 -24.66 5.70 11.70
C GLN A 383 -25.32 6.87 10.96
N GLN A 384 -25.32 6.85 9.63
CA GLN A 384 -25.89 7.89 8.78
C GLN A 384 -27.33 7.59 8.34
N ASP A 385 -27.85 6.42 8.70
CA ASP A 385 -29.17 5.99 8.28
C ASP A 385 -30.26 6.39 9.29
N LEU A 386 -31.44 6.67 8.76
CA LEU A 386 -32.63 6.88 9.54
C LEU A 386 -33.31 5.53 9.81
N ASN A 387 -33.44 5.16 11.06
CA ASN A 387 -34.11 3.93 11.44
C ASN A 387 -35.47 4.22 12.09
N VAL A 388 -36.51 3.56 11.60
CA VAL A 388 -37.83 3.61 12.19
C VAL A 388 -38.18 2.22 12.68
N THR A 389 -38.41 2.11 13.97
CA THR A 389 -38.80 0.84 14.61
C THR A 389 -40.25 0.95 15.10
N LEU A 390 -41.08 0.03 14.67
CA LEU A 390 -42.45 -0.13 15.17
C LEU A 390 -42.50 -1.46 15.91
N GLY A 391 -42.82 -1.39 17.18
CA GLY A 391 -43.01 -2.55 18.05
C GLY A 391 -44.45 -2.61 18.59
N HIS A 392 -45.00 -3.79 18.74
CA HIS A 392 -46.27 -3.99 19.39
C HIS A 392 -46.19 -5.18 20.33
N ASP A 393 -46.46 -4.91 21.62
CA ASP A 393 -46.45 -5.92 22.66
C ASP A 393 -47.85 -6.07 23.25
N TYR A 394 -48.27 -7.29 23.49
CA TYR A 394 -49.45 -7.62 24.23
C TYR A 394 -49.09 -8.36 25.52
N TRP A 395 -49.54 -7.86 26.62
CA TRP A 395 -49.40 -8.51 27.92
C TRP A 395 -50.76 -8.68 28.54
N GLY A 396 -51.05 -9.87 29.09
CA GLY A 396 -52.30 -10.15 29.72
C GLY A 396 -52.15 -11.03 30.95
N SER A 397 -52.88 -10.70 31.97
CA SER A 397 -53.05 -11.53 33.17
C SER A 397 -54.52 -11.74 33.39
N SER A 398 -54.93 -12.96 33.66
CA SER A 398 -56.27 -13.31 34.00
C SER A 398 -56.46 -13.29 35.53
N GLY A 399 -57.57 -12.71 36.00
CA GLY A 399 -57.80 -12.59 37.41
C GLY A 399 -59.18 -11.96 37.72
N THR A 400 -59.26 -11.32 38.86
CA THR A 400 -60.47 -10.60 39.26
C THR A 400 -60.58 -9.28 38.52
N GLY A 401 -61.71 -9.05 37.86
CA GLY A 401 -61.97 -7.79 37.13
C GLY A 401 -61.78 -6.57 38.00
N GLY A 402 -61.10 -5.56 37.47
CA GLY A 402 -60.71 -4.36 38.17
C GLY A 402 -59.57 -4.49 39.15
N TYR A 403 -59.04 -5.70 39.37
CA TYR A 403 -57.93 -5.95 40.31
C TYR A 403 -56.76 -6.69 39.70
N SER A 404 -56.98 -7.81 39.06
CA SER A 404 -55.92 -8.66 38.52
C SER A 404 -56.21 -9.15 37.10
N ASP A 405 -57.36 -8.84 36.52
CA ASP A 405 -57.63 -9.07 35.09
C ASP A 405 -57.11 -7.87 34.27
N LEU A 406 -55.83 -7.92 33.96
CA LEU A 406 -55.18 -6.82 33.31
C LEU A 406 -54.78 -7.23 31.89
N LYS A 407 -55.14 -6.42 30.93
CA LYS A 407 -54.71 -6.55 29.52
C LYS A 407 -54.09 -5.22 29.10
N ALA A 408 -52.88 -5.30 28.59
CA ALA A 408 -52.14 -4.14 28.09
C ALA A 408 -51.69 -4.37 26.68
N HIS A 409 -51.91 -3.40 25.85
CA HIS A 409 -51.37 -3.29 24.51
C HIS A 409 -50.42 -2.12 24.50
N THR A 410 -49.16 -2.37 24.18
CA THR A 410 -48.17 -1.33 24.04
C THR A 410 -47.71 -1.25 22.57
N THR A 411 -47.93 -0.12 21.96
CA THR A 411 -47.37 0.15 20.62
C THR A 411 -46.27 1.16 20.78
N MET A 412 -45.05 0.75 20.37
CA MET A 412 -43.87 1.58 20.43
C MET A 412 -43.51 2.06 19.04
N LEU A 413 -43.30 3.34 18.88
CA LEU A 413 -42.68 3.94 17.72
C LEU A 413 -41.36 4.58 18.15
N GLN A 414 -40.29 4.12 17.57
CA GLN A 414 -38.97 4.72 17.78
C GLN A 414 -38.39 5.18 16.45
N VAL A 415 -37.85 6.39 16.42
CA VAL A 415 -37.15 6.98 15.27
C VAL A 415 -35.78 7.35 15.74
N ASP A 416 -34.76 6.75 15.12
CA ASP A 416 -33.33 7.05 15.32
C ASP A 416 -32.78 7.78 14.10
N ALA A 417 -32.26 8.97 14.30
CA ALA A 417 -31.72 9.81 13.22
C ALA A 417 -30.31 10.32 13.55
N PRO A 418 -29.42 10.43 12.55
CA PRO A 418 -28.16 11.13 12.75
C PRO A 418 -28.40 12.63 13.03
N TYR A 419 -27.66 13.18 13.98
CA TYR A 419 -27.73 14.59 14.31
C TYR A 419 -26.35 15.08 14.78
N SER A 420 -25.74 16.00 14.03
CA SER A 420 -24.37 16.46 14.29
C SER A 420 -23.41 15.26 14.37
N ASP A 421 -22.59 15.18 15.42
CA ASP A 421 -21.60 14.12 15.62
C ASP A 421 -22.16 12.87 16.34
N GLY A 422 -23.48 12.84 16.55
CA GLY A 422 -24.14 11.75 17.29
C GLY A 422 -25.44 11.29 16.63
N ARG A 423 -26.23 10.62 17.43
CA ARG A 423 -27.58 10.19 17.02
C ARG A 423 -28.63 10.74 18.01
N MET A 424 -29.72 11.17 17.47
CA MET A 424 -30.91 11.50 18.22
C MET A 424 -31.95 10.38 18.08
N PHE A 425 -32.60 10.04 19.13
CA PHE A 425 -33.73 9.14 19.03
C PHE A 425 -34.97 9.78 19.66
N PHE A 426 -36.11 9.50 19.04
CA PHE A 426 -37.41 9.80 19.58
C PHE A 426 -38.12 8.47 19.78
N ARG A 427 -38.67 8.27 20.99
CA ARG A 427 -39.49 7.09 21.30
C ARG A 427 -40.80 7.54 21.87
N SER A 428 -41.87 6.95 21.38
CA SER A 428 -43.22 7.13 21.91
C SER A 428 -43.86 5.77 22.14
N ASP A 429 -44.30 5.56 23.36
CA ASP A 429 -45.02 4.34 23.75
C ASP A 429 -46.49 4.70 23.98
N PHE A 430 -47.35 4.09 23.17
CA PHE A 430 -48.80 4.20 23.31
C PHE A 430 -49.28 2.96 24.07
N VAL A 431 -49.70 3.18 25.31
CA VAL A 431 -50.15 2.09 26.18
C VAL A 431 -51.66 2.18 26.36
N ASN A 432 -52.35 1.12 25.97
CA ASN A 432 -53.75 0.96 26.23
C ASN A 432 -53.91 -0.18 27.23
N MET A 433 -54.38 0.16 28.41
CA MET A 433 -54.56 -0.78 29.51
C MET A 433 -56.03 -0.94 29.83
N ASN A 434 -56.48 -2.18 30.00
CA ASN A 434 -57.81 -2.51 30.45
C ASN A 434 -57.66 -3.43 31.67
N VAL A 435 -58.19 -2.97 32.78
CA VAL A 435 -58.13 -3.70 34.06
C VAL A 435 -59.38 -4.50 34.32
N GLY A 436 -60.27 -4.55 33.33
CA GLY A 436 -61.60 -5.15 33.50
C GLY A 436 -62.58 -4.23 34.23
N SER A 437 -63.77 -4.70 34.38
CA SER A 437 -64.78 -3.95 35.08
C SER A 437 -64.83 -4.36 36.54
N PHE A 438 -64.94 -3.40 37.40
CA PHE A 438 -65.19 -3.66 38.81
C PHE A 438 -66.55 -4.33 38.96
N SER A 439 -66.60 -5.42 39.69
CA SER A 439 -67.87 -6.05 40.07
C SER A 439 -68.48 -5.27 41.22
N THR A 440 -69.79 -5.09 41.12
CA THR A 440 -70.59 -4.52 42.20
C THR A 440 -71.49 -5.59 42.72
N ASN A 441 -71.82 -5.54 44.04
CA ASN A 441 -72.78 -6.37 44.67
C ASN A 441 -74.22 -6.00 44.22
N ALA A 442 -75.18 -6.83 44.54
CA ALA A 442 -76.58 -6.59 44.22
C ALA A 442 -77.14 -5.24 44.72
N ASP A 443 -76.47 -4.70 45.74
CA ASP A 443 -76.80 -3.38 46.32
C ASP A 443 -76.11 -2.22 45.62
N GLY A 444 -75.36 -2.48 44.50
CA GLY A 444 -74.57 -1.48 43.74
C GLY A 444 -73.30 -1.02 44.43
N LYS A 445 -72.88 -1.71 45.46
CA LYS A 445 -71.62 -1.46 46.15
C LYS A 445 -70.51 -2.30 45.56
N TRP A 446 -69.27 -1.83 45.66
CA TRP A 446 -68.09 -2.58 45.23
C TRP A 446 -67.95 -3.86 46.03
N ASP A 447 -67.42 -4.91 45.38
CA ASP A 447 -67.15 -6.20 46.01
C ASP A 447 -66.12 -6.00 47.15
N ASP A 448 -66.33 -6.71 48.26
CA ASP A 448 -65.44 -6.68 49.43
C ASP A 448 -63.97 -7.14 49.14
N ASN A 449 -63.76 -7.82 48.00
CA ASN A 449 -62.44 -8.17 47.49
C ASN A 449 -61.68 -6.97 46.95
N TRP A 450 -62.27 -5.82 46.90
CA TRP A 450 -61.59 -4.60 46.48
C TRP A 450 -60.70 -4.07 47.55
N GLY A 451 -59.58 -4.68 47.63
CA GLY A 451 -58.50 -4.19 48.48
C GLY A 451 -58.99 -3.91 49.89
N THR A 452 -58.34 -3.11 50.48
CA THR A 452 -58.43 -2.77 51.86
C THR A 452 -59.54 -1.78 52.21
N CYS A 453 -60.43 -1.58 51.33
CA CYS A 453 -61.61 -0.78 51.76
C CYS A 453 -62.52 -1.47 52.66
N THR A 454 -61.98 -2.09 53.63
CA THR A 454 -62.57 -2.39 54.89
C THR A 454 -62.65 -1.17 55.78
N LEU A 455 -61.97 -0.15 55.39
CA LEU A 455 -61.97 1.10 56.11
C LEU A 455 -63.28 1.78 55.92
N GLN A 456 -63.81 2.28 57.01
CA GLN A 456 -65.12 2.91 57.13
C GLN A 456 -65.31 4.04 56.11
N ASP A 457 -64.29 4.71 55.81
CA ASP A 457 -64.19 5.77 54.83
C ASP A 457 -64.28 5.27 53.38
N CYS A 458 -63.84 4.10 53.08
CA CYS A 458 -64.07 3.52 51.79
C CYS A 458 -65.50 3.13 51.53
N SER A 459 -66.26 2.80 52.55
CA SER A 459 -67.62 2.48 52.45
C SER A 459 -68.53 3.70 52.30
N GLY A 460 -68.02 4.85 52.60
CA GLY A 460 -68.77 6.11 52.53
C GLY A 460 -68.52 6.96 51.29
N ASN A 461 -67.40 6.75 50.60
CA ASN A 461 -66.87 7.64 49.51
C ASN A 461 -66.67 6.98 48.19
N ARG A 462 -67.21 5.83 47.93
CA ARG A 462 -67.11 5.15 46.65
C ARG A 462 -68.28 5.27 45.77
#